data_e7d65e42f763994b2c46fe5060a7aec8
#
_entry.id   e7d65e42f763994b2c46fe5060a7aec8
#
_cell.length_a   1.000
_cell.length_b   1.000
_cell.length_c   1.000
_cell.angle_alpha   90.00
_cell.angle_beta   90.00
_cell.angle_gamma   90.00
#
_symmetry.space_group_name_H-M   'P 1'
#
loop_
_entity.id
_entity.type
_entity.pdbx_description
1 polymer ?
#
loop_
_entity_poly.entity_id
_entity_poly.type
_entity_poly.pdbx_seq_one_letter_code
_entity_poly.pdbx_strand_id
1 'polypeptide(L)'
;MGLIGWFSEVWQSMGCFLSIVCWLMKKMFGNIAVVGATGAVGSIVLELLESRQFPCRTIKFLASKRSAGKRILFRGEEHVVAELCPDAFKDVEIVIASTPDEVSLEFTPWAVEQGAVVIDESGAHRMMEHVPLIVPEVNPEAIDHHRGIIASPNCSTTQMAVAMKPIHDAVGIQRVVVSTYQAPSGAGLNGDRELLEGSRAFLDQTKYEYQTFTHPIAFNLIPQIGSEKEAGYTSEEMKMVHETRKIFGDESIQICPTCVRVPVVNCHSESMLVETRNPLSVKAARNLFEEFKGI
;
A
#
# COMPACT_ATOMS: atom_id res chain seq x y z
N MET A 1 -12.05 -12.42 -26.62
CA MET A 1 -11.62 -13.37 -25.58
C MET A 1 -10.12 -13.19 -25.41
N GLY A 2 -9.64 -12.39 -24.47
CA GLY A 2 -8.20 -12.15 -24.32
C GLY A 2 -7.79 -11.03 -23.35
N LEU A 3 -8.71 -10.26 -22.80
CA LEU A 3 -8.39 -9.14 -21.88
C LEU A 3 -8.70 -9.44 -20.40
N ILE A 4 -9.36 -10.54 -20.11
CA ILE A 4 -9.79 -10.88 -18.72
C ILE A 4 -8.71 -11.68 -17.98
N GLY A 5 -7.79 -12.35 -18.68
CA GLY A 5 -6.73 -13.16 -18.07
C GLY A 5 -5.58 -12.36 -17.43
N TRP A 6 -5.32 -11.15 -17.90
CA TRP A 6 -4.22 -10.31 -17.39
C TRP A 6 -4.55 -9.59 -16.07
N PHE A 7 -5.83 -9.40 -15.80
CA PHE A 7 -6.26 -8.74 -14.56
C PHE A 7 -6.09 -9.62 -13.30
N SER A 8 -6.06 -10.95 -13.45
CA SER A 8 -5.95 -11.85 -12.30
C SER A 8 -4.52 -11.95 -11.71
N GLU A 9 -3.48 -11.72 -12.50
CA GLU A 9 -2.09 -11.86 -12.04
C GLU A 9 -1.55 -10.59 -11.37
N VAL A 10 -1.99 -9.41 -11.82
CA VAL A 10 -1.59 -8.11 -11.22
C VAL A 10 -2.18 -7.90 -9.81
N TRP A 11 -3.26 -8.61 -9.47
CA TRP A 11 -3.90 -8.58 -8.15
C TRP A 11 -3.11 -9.32 -7.05
N GLN A 12 -2.09 -10.09 -7.42
CA GLN A 12 -1.27 -10.80 -6.43
C GLN A 12 -0.34 -9.86 -5.64
N SER A 13 0.10 -8.75 -6.21
CA SER A 13 0.97 -7.80 -5.50
C SER A 13 0.26 -6.96 -4.42
N MET A 14 -1.07 -6.80 -4.52
CA MET A 14 -1.88 -6.28 -3.41
C MET A 14 -2.18 -7.37 -2.35
N GLY A 15 -1.76 -8.60 -2.60
CA GLY A 15 -1.84 -9.73 -1.69
C GLY A 15 -1.12 -9.53 -0.37
N CYS A 16 -0.11 -8.68 -0.34
CA CYS A 16 0.72 -8.41 0.82
C CYS A 16 -0.08 -7.94 2.04
N PHE A 17 -1.02 -7.03 1.85
CA PHE A 17 -1.85 -6.51 2.94
C PHE A 17 -2.76 -7.56 3.58
N LEU A 18 -3.35 -8.45 2.77
CA LEU A 18 -4.21 -9.52 3.28
C LEU A 18 -3.44 -10.76 3.72
N SER A 19 -2.17 -10.90 3.37
CA SER A 19 -1.33 -11.98 3.90
C SER A 19 -0.98 -11.78 5.37
N ILE A 20 -0.78 -10.52 5.85
CA ILE A 20 -0.71 -10.21 7.29
C ILE A 20 -1.99 -10.71 7.98
N VAL A 21 -3.10 -10.45 7.35
CA VAL A 21 -4.41 -10.84 7.83
C VAL A 21 -4.60 -12.37 7.75
N CYS A 22 -4.08 -13.06 6.72
CA CYS A 22 -4.15 -14.51 6.58
C CYS A 22 -3.29 -15.29 7.57
N TRP A 23 -2.15 -14.71 8.01
CA TRP A 23 -1.32 -15.37 9.05
C TRP A 23 -2.03 -15.40 10.41
N LEU A 24 -2.80 -14.37 10.69
CA LEU A 24 -3.70 -14.35 11.87
C LEU A 24 -4.87 -15.36 11.75
N MET A 25 -5.14 -15.97 10.60
CA MET A 25 -6.29 -16.84 10.29
C MET A 25 -6.34 -18.19 11.01
N LYS A 26 -5.46 -18.50 11.95
CA LYS A 26 -5.67 -19.66 12.86
C LYS A 26 -6.75 -19.41 13.93
N LYS A 27 -7.22 -18.18 14.10
CA LYS A 27 -8.40 -17.82 14.89
C LYS A 27 -9.45 -17.16 14.00
N MET A 28 -10.72 -17.58 14.11
CA MET A 28 -11.83 -16.85 13.53
C MET A 28 -11.88 -15.47 14.19
N PHE A 29 -11.62 -14.41 13.41
CA PHE A 29 -11.66 -13.05 13.95
C PHE A 29 -13.08 -12.69 14.35
N GLY A 30 -13.22 -12.06 15.50
CA GLY A 30 -14.50 -11.61 15.97
C GLY A 30 -15.00 -10.42 15.17
N ASN A 31 -14.64 -9.25 15.61
CA ASN A 31 -15.16 -8.00 15.06
C ASN A 31 -14.02 -7.22 14.41
N ILE A 32 -14.22 -6.80 13.18
CA ILE A 32 -13.23 -5.96 12.48
C ILE A 32 -13.83 -4.58 12.17
N ALA A 33 -12.96 -3.60 11.96
CA ALA A 33 -13.36 -2.30 11.46
C ALA A 33 -12.50 -1.92 10.26
N VAL A 34 -13.10 -1.30 9.25
CA VAL A 34 -12.40 -0.68 8.12
C VAL A 34 -12.54 0.82 8.24
N VAL A 35 -11.44 1.52 8.50
CA VAL A 35 -11.38 2.98 8.60
C VAL A 35 -10.94 3.53 7.24
N GLY A 36 -11.66 4.54 6.74
CA GLY A 36 -11.47 5.03 5.38
C GLY A 36 -12.25 4.22 4.32
N ALA A 37 -13.26 3.46 4.73
CA ALA A 37 -14.04 2.54 3.89
C ALA A 37 -14.64 3.15 2.62
N THR A 38 -14.83 4.48 2.56
CA THR A 38 -15.38 5.20 1.40
C THR A 38 -14.31 5.79 0.47
N GLY A 39 -13.03 5.57 0.77
CA GLY A 39 -11.89 6.01 -0.03
C GLY A 39 -11.57 5.04 -1.17
N ALA A 40 -10.66 5.43 -2.08
CA ALA A 40 -10.23 4.59 -3.18
C ALA A 40 -9.67 3.24 -2.70
N VAL A 41 -8.69 3.28 -1.81
CA VAL A 41 -8.08 2.07 -1.25
C VAL A 41 -9.05 1.32 -0.34
N GLY A 42 -9.86 2.03 0.47
CA GLY A 42 -10.88 1.41 1.30
C GLY A 42 -11.86 0.56 0.49
N SER A 43 -12.28 1.02 -0.68
CA SER A 43 -13.16 0.25 -1.59
C SER A 43 -12.51 -1.05 -2.05
N ILE A 44 -11.22 -1.00 -2.38
CA ILE A 44 -10.44 -2.17 -2.79
C ILE A 44 -10.27 -3.15 -1.63
N VAL A 45 -10.02 -2.65 -0.42
CA VAL A 45 -9.96 -3.47 0.80
C VAL A 45 -11.27 -4.24 0.99
N LEU A 46 -12.43 -3.59 0.81
CA LEU A 46 -13.73 -4.24 0.93
C LEU A 46 -13.90 -5.34 -0.12
N GLU A 47 -13.58 -5.06 -1.38
CA GLU A 47 -13.63 -6.04 -2.46
C GLU A 47 -12.74 -7.26 -2.19
N LEU A 48 -11.54 -7.03 -1.66
CA LEU A 48 -10.63 -8.11 -1.29
C LEU A 48 -11.12 -8.93 -0.09
N LEU A 49 -11.68 -8.28 0.93
CA LEU A 49 -12.27 -8.98 2.08
C LEU A 49 -13.46 -9.86 1.66
N GLU A 50 -14.25 -9.39 0.69
CA GLU A 50 -15.40 -10.12 0.15
C GLU A 50 -14.95 -11.28 -0.75
N SER A 51 -14.14 -11.01 -1.77
CA SER A 51 -13.68 -12.02 -2.74
C SER A 51 -12.87 -13.14 -2.10
N ARG A 52 -12.10 -12.84 -1.05
CA ARG A 52 -11.34 -13.81 -0.26
C ARG A 52 -12.13 -14.45 0.88
N GLN A 53 -13.40 -14.13 1.01
CA GLN A 53 -14.26 -14.65 2.09
C GLN A 53 -13.62 -14.50 3.47
N PHE A 54 -13.01 -13.33 3.71
CA PHE A 54 -12.27 -13.08 4.96
C PHE A 54 -13.12 -13.44 6.18
N PRO A 55 -12.64 -14.32 7.10
CA PRO A 55 -13.46 -14.84 8.19
C PRO A 55 -13.58 -13.82 9.32
N CYS A 56 -14.61 -12.99 9.31
CA CYS A 56 -14.99 -12.11 10.39
C CYS A 56 -16.42 -12.34 10.82
N ARG A 57 -16.71 -12.15 12.12
CA ARG A 57 -18.06 -12.25 12.68
C ARG A 57 -18.87 -11.01 12.32
N THR A 58 -18.32 -9.85 12.58
CA THR A 58 -18.91 -8.57 12.23
C THR A 58 -17.89 -7.65 11.59
N ILE A 59 -18.38 -6.70 10.81
CA ILE A 59 -17.55 -5.67 10.19
C ILE A 59 -18.20 -4.30 10.41
N LYS A 60 -17.41 -3.32 10.84
CA LYS A 60 -17.80 -1.92 10.95
C LYS A 60 -17.11 -1.11 9.86
N PHE A 61 -17.83 -0.23 9.20
CA PHE A 61 -17.29 0.71 8.21
C PHE A 61 -17.24 2.08 8.81
N LEU A 62 -16.05 2.63 8.98
CA LEU A 62 -15.81 3.90 9.64
C LEU A 62 -15.24 4.92 8.66
N ALA A 63 -15.73 6.15 8.72
CA ALA A 63 -15.23 7.24 7.91
C ALA A 63 -15.43 8.59 8.61
N SER A 64 -14.96 9.67 7.98
CA SER A 64 -15.17 11.03 8.48
C SER A 64 -16.66 11.36 8.59
N LYS A 65 -17.01 12.34 9.44
CA LYS A 65 -18.37 12.87 9.60
C LYS A 65 -19.07 13.19 8.27
N ARG A 66 -18.30 13.67 7.25
CA ARG A 66 -18.83 13.95 5.91
C ARG A 66 -19.35 12.71 5.19
N SER A 67 -18.79 11.54 5.48
CA SER A 67 -19.15 10.27 4.85
C SER A 67 -20.01 9.37 5.73
N ALA A 68 -20.19 9.71 6.99
CA ALA A 68 -21.11 9.01 7.88
C ALA A 68 -22.55 9.05 7.32
N GLY A 69 -23.28 7.96 7.49
CA GLY A 69 -24.62 7.77 6.93
C GLY A 69 -24.67 7.26 5.48
N LYS A 70 -23.56 7.26 4.75
CA LYS A 70 -23.50 6.59 3.45
C LYS A 70 -23.73 5.09 3.60
N ARG A 71 -24.23 4.45 2.55
CA ARG A 71 -24.42 3.00 2.51
C ARG A 71 -23.35 2.33 1.67
N ILE A 72 -22.88 1.20 2.15
CA ILE A 72 -21.92 0.32 1.47
C ILE A 72 -22.60 -1.04 1.34
N LEU A 73 -22.59 -1.60 0.12
CA LEU A 73 -22.96 -2.98 -0.12
C LEU A 73 -21.74 -3.87 0.15
N PHE A 74 -21.86 -4.82 1.08
CA PHE A 74 -20.81 -5.77 1.40
C PHE A 74 -21.42 -7.14 1.68
N ARG A 75 -20.95 -8.17 0.99
CA ARG A 75 -21.49 -9.55 1.06
C ARG A 75 -22.99 -9.64 0.82
N GLY A 76 -23.51 -8.81 -0.08
CA GLY A 76 -24.93 -8.79 -0.42
C GLY A 76 -25.83 -8.06 0.57
N GLU A 77 -25.27 -7.48 1.64
CA GLU A 77 -26.01 -6.72 2.65
C GLU A 77 -25.63 -5.24 2.63
N GLU A 78 -26.59 -4.36 2.86
CA GLU A 78 -26.36 -2.93 3.03
C GLU A 78 -25.90 -2.60 4.45
N HIS A 79 -24.77 -1.92 4.54
CA HIS A 79 -24.21 -1.44 5.80
C HIS A 79 -24.15 0.09 5.81
N VAL A 80 -24.46 0.68 6.95
CA VAL A 80 -24.34 2.13 7.15
C VAL A 80 -22.93 2.46 7.65
N VAL A 81 -22.27 3.39 6.99
CA VAL A 81 -20.96 3.91 7.41
C VAL A 81 -21.17 4.74 8.68
N ALA A 82 -20.45 4.39 9.74
CA ALA A 82 -20.46 5.14 10.99
C ALA A 82 -19.39 6.23 11.01
N GLU A 83 -19.58 7.23 11.85
CA GLU A 83 -18.57 8.26 12.10
C GLU A 83 -17.39 7.67 12.87
N LEU A 84 -16.18 8.03 12.45
CA LEU A 84 -14.94 7.71 13.15
C LEU A 84 -14.89 8.52 14.45
N CYS A 85 -14.98 7.83 15.58
CA CYS A 85 -14.91 8.41 16.92
C CYS A 85 -14.34 7.38 17.92
N PRO A 86 -13.93 7.78 19.12
CA PRO A 86 -13.36 6.86 20.11
C PRO A 86 -14.23 5.65 20.40
N ASP A 87 -15.54 5.82 20.59
CA ASP A 87 -16.46 4.74 20.92
C ASP A 87 -16.70 3.75 19.77
N ALA A 88 -16.26 4.06 18.54
CA ALA A 88 -16.47 3.20 17.38
C ALA A 88 -15.68 1.89 17.47
N PHE A 89 -14.59 1.86 18.25
CA PHE A 89 -13.68 0.71 18.37
C PHE A 89 -14.07 -0.28 19.44
N LYS A 90 -15.14 -0.04 20.18
CA LYS A 90 -15.64 -0.97 21.20
C LYS A 90 -15.88 -2.36 20.60
N ASP A 91 -15.30 -3.38 21.23
CA ASP A 91 -15.35 -4.79 20.83
C ASP A 91 -14.70 -5.08 19.45
N VAL A 92 -13.92 -4.17 18.90
CA VAL A 92 -13.15 -4.39 17.66
C VAL A 92 -11.83 -5.07 18.00
N GLU A 93 -11.50 -6.15 17.29
CA GLU A 93 -10.24 -6.89 17.45
C GLU A 93 -9.18 -6.42 16.46
N ILE A 94 -9.59 -6.13 15.21
CA ILE A 94 -8.68 -5.69 14.15
C ILE A 94 -9.26 -4.47 13.44
N VAL A 95 -8.42 -3.49 13.22
CA VAL A 95 -8.72 -2.32 12.41
C VAL A 95 -7.86 -2.35 11.15
N ILE A 96 -8.47 -2.24 9.99
CA ILE A 96 -7.80 -2.04 8.70
C ILE A 96 -8.00 -0.57 8.34
N ALA A 97 -6.90 0.18 8.25
CA ALA A 97 -6.95 1.63 8.09
C ALA A 97 -6.29 2.11 6.81
N SER A 98 -7.05 2.83 5.99
CA SER A 98 -6.56 3.54 4.82
C SER A 98 -7.00 4.99 4.89
N THR A 99 -6.21 5.81 5.58
CA THR A 99 -6.50 7.20 5.92
C THR A 99 -5.27 8.08 5.71
N PRO A 100 -5.42 9.41 5.61
CA PRO A 100 -4.30 10.34 5.71
C PRO A 100 -3.55 10.20 7.04
N ASP A 101 -2.26 10.58 7.04
CA ASP A 101 -1.37 10.44 8.19
C ASP A 101 -1.93 11.11 9.45
N GLU A 102 -2.48 12.31 9.33
CA GLU A 102 -3.04 13.06 10.46
C GLU A 102 -4.24 12.34 11.09
N VAL A 103 -5.09 11.74 10.27
CA VAL A 103 -6.26 10.98 10.75
C VAL A 103 -5.79 9.70 11.42
N SER A 104 -4.77 9.04 10.87
CA SER A 104 -4.20 7.83 11.47
C SER A 104 -3.60 8.12 12.85
N LEU A 105 -2.82 9.17 12.98
CA LEU A 105 -2.24 9.61 14.26
C LEU A 105 -3.32 9.93 15.31
N GLU A 106 -4.47 10.44 14.88
CA GLU A 106 -5.57 10.80 15.78
C GLU A 106 -6.28 9.56 16.33
N PHE A 107 -6.69 8.62 15.47
CA PHE A 107 -7.58 7.54 15.90
C PHE A 107 -6.86 6.28 16.39
N THR A 108 -5.63 6.00 15.94
CA THR A 108 -4.93 4.76 16.32
C THR A 108 -4.79 4.58 17.83
N PRO A 109 -4.52 5.63 18.64
CA PRO A 109 -4.53 5.50 20.08
C PRO A 109 -5.88 5.03 20.63
N TRP A 110 -7.01 5.54 20.11
CA TRP A 110 -8.33 5.14 20.56
C TRP A 110 -8.60 3.65 20.33
N ALA A 111 -8.19 3.14 19.16
CA ALA A 111 -8.36 1.73 18.82
C ALA A 111 -7.48 0.82 19.70
N VAL A 112 -6.20 1.19 19.89
CA VAL A 112 -5.24 0.42 20.69
C VAL A 112 -5.63 0.40 22.17
N GLU A 113 -6.08 1.51 22.74
CA GLU A 113 -6.56 1.59 24.12
C GLU A 113 -7.77 0.68 24.38
N GLN A 114 -8.58 0.39 23.34
CA GLN A 114 -9.70 -0.53 23.40
C GLN A 114 -9.32 -1.98 23.08
N GLY A 115 -8.02 -2.25 22.88
CA GLY A 115 -7.46 -3.60 22.67
C GLY A 115 -7.46 -4.07 21.22
N ALA A 116 -7.77 -3.20 20.25
CA ALA A 116 -7.68 -3.53 18.84
C ALA A 116 -6.24 -3.48 18.32
N VAL A 117 -5.93 -4.33 17.34
CA VAL A 117 -4.71 -4.22 16.54
C VAL A 117 -5.02 -3.45 15.27
N VAL A 118 -4.29 -2.36 15.03
CA VAL A 118 -4.45 -1.50 13.86
C VAL A 118 -3.42 -1.88 12.80
N ILE A 119 -3.88 -2.22 11.61
CA ILE A 119 -3.07 -2.36 10.39
C ILE A 119 -3.22 -1.05 9.62
N ASP A 120 -2.15 -0.25 9.63
CA ASP A 120 -2.16 1.12 9.14
C ASP A 120 -1.40 1.24 7.81
N GLU A 121 -2.10 1.67 6.77
CA GLU A 121 -1.52 1.92 5.43
C GLU A 121 -0.93 3.33 5.27
N SER A 122 -1.19 4.23 6.24
CA SER A 122 -0.64 5.58 6.18
C SER A 122 0.88 5.62 6.36
N GLY A 123 1.47 6.76 6.09
CA GLY A 123 2.90 7.00 6.37
C GLY A 123 3.20 7.27 7.84
N ALA A 124 2.17 7.53 8.65
CA ALA A 124 2.28 8.08 10.00
C ALA A 124 3.16 7.27 10.96
N HIS A 125 3.03 5.95 10.90
CA HIS A 125 3.67 5.04 11.87
C HIS A 125 4.87 4.30 11.31
N ARG A 126 5.13 4.32 10.00
CA ARG A 126 6.12 3.47 9.33
C ARG A 126 7.52 3.55 9.91
N MET A 127 7.97 4.76 10.27
CA MET A 127 9.34 4.97 10.76
C MET A 127 9.43 5.06 12.28
N MET A 128 8.33 4.84 13.02
CA MET A 128 8.38 4.74 14.48
C MET A 128 9.12 3.47 14.91
N GLU A 129 10.08 3.58 15.81
CA GLU A 129 10.94 2.47 16.23
C GLU A 129 10.15 1.26 16.78
N HIS A 130 9.10 1.54 17.55
CA HIS A 130 8.29 0.53 18.22
C HIS A 130 7.13 -0.02 17.38
N VAL A 131 6.99 0.46 16.14
CA VAL A 131 5.97 -0.02 15.19
C VAL A 131 6.64 -0.86 14.12
N PRO A 132 6.31 -2.14 13.97
CA PRO A 132 6.84 -2.96 12.91
C PRO A 132 6.28 -2.51 11.55
N LEU A 133 7.17 -2.41 10.56
CA LEU A 133 6.85 -2.15 9.17
C LEU A 133 6.94 -3.48 8.42
N ILE A 134 5.80 -4.01 7.96
CA ILE A 134 5.71 -5.40 7.54
C ILE A 134 5.33 -5.56 6.08
N VAL A 135 6.12 -6.38 5.38
CA VAL A 135 5.77 -7.05 4.13
C VAL A 135 5.74 -8.55 4.44
N PRO A 136 4.57 -9.21 4.47
CA PRO A 136 4.46 -10.59 4.94
C PRO A 136 5.35 -11.60 4.23
N GLU A 137 5.64 -11.36 2.96
CA GLU A 137 6.54 -12.20 2.16
C GLU A 137 8.02 -11.96 2.47
N VAL A 138 8.35 -10.86 3.19
CA VAL A 138 9.74 -10.43 3.41
C VAL A 138 10.15 -10.60 4.86
N ASN A 139 9.37 -10.09 5.80
CA ASN A 139 9.68 -10.04 7.22
C ASN A 139 8.48 -10.36 8.13
N PRO A 140 7.78 -11.51 7.93
CA PRO A 140 6.56 -11.86 8.69
C PRO A 140 6.80 -11.95 10.20
N GLU A 141 8.00 -12.32 10.63
CA GLU A 141 8.38 -12.45 12.04
C GLU A 141 8.31 -11.12 12.80
N ALA A 142 8.42 -10.00 12.10
CA ALA A 142 8.32 -8.68 12.71
C ALA A 142 6.95 -8.42 13.35
N ILE A 143 5.93 -9.21 12.98
CA ILE A 143 4.59 -9.09 13.56
C ILE A 143 4.58 -9.36 15.06
N ASP A 144 5.46 -10.22 15.57
CA ASP A 144 5.51 -10.59 16.98
C ASP A 144 5.95 -9.42 17.89
N HIS A 145 6.45 -8.35 17.29
CA HIS A 145 6.94 -7.15 17.98
C HIS A 145 5.94 -6.01 18.04
N HIS A 146 4.73 -6.16 17.46
CA HIS A 146 3.73 -5.07 17.46
C HIS A 146 3.24 -4.76 18.88
N ARG A 147 2.93 -3.49 19.10
CA ARG A 147 2.31 -2.99 20.35
C ARG A 147 0.93 -2.39 20.08
N GLY A 148 0.14 -3.11 19.28
CA GLY A 148 -1.19 -2.68 18.86
C GLY A 148 -1.23 -1.98 17.49
N ILE A 149 -0.10 -1.57 16.91
CA ILE A 149 -0.02 -0.97 15.57
C ILE A 149 0.96 -1.77 14.72
N ILE A 150 0.56 -2.06 13.47
CA ILE A 150 1.35 -2.68 12.42
C ILE A 150 1.29 -1.72 11.22
N ALA A 151 2.43 -1.25 10.74
CA ALA A 151 2.48 -0.37 9.57
C ALA A 151 2.65 -1.18 8.28
N SER A 152 1.90 -0.79 7.26
CA SER A 152 2.06 -1.26 5.89
C SER A 152 2.97 -0.29 5.13
N PRO A 153 3.95 -0.78 4.34
CA PRO A 153 4.87 0.10 3.63
C PRO A 153 4.22 0.88 2.48
N ASN A 154 4.98 1.82 1.95
CA ASN A 154 4.65 2.51 0.71
C ASN A 154 4.46 1.50 -0.45
N CYS A 155 3.56 1.83 -1.39
CA CYS A 155 3.19 0.95 -2.49
C CYS A 155 4.39 0.52 -3.35
N SER A 156 5.29 1.45 -3.70
CA SER A 156 6.49 1.13 -4.46
C SER A 156 7.50 0.34 -3.61
N THR A 157 7.69 0.70 -2.34
CA THR A 157 8.55 -0.06 -1.43
C THR A 157 8.13 -1.52 -1.30
N THR A 158 6.81 -1.77 -1.19
CA THR A 158 6.28 -3.12 -1.01
C THR A 158 6.65 -4.04 -2.18
N GLN A 159 6.36 -3.64 -3.41
CA GLN A 159 6.65 -4.47 -4.59
C GLN A 159 8.15 -4.64 -4.82
N MET A 160 8.95 -3.58 -4.59
CA MET A 160 10.41 -3.66 -4.65
C MET A 160 10.96 -4.66 -3.63
N ALA A 161 10.50 -4.59 -2.37
CA ALA A 161 10.96 -5.46 -1.29
C ALA A 161 10.67 -6.94 -1.59
N VAL A 162 9.47 -7.27 -2.10
CA VAL A 162 9.09 -8.62 -2.50
C VAL A 162 10.03 -9.15 -3.58
N ALA A 163 10.31 -8.35 -4.62
CA ALA A 163 11.21 -8.75 -5.70
C ALA A 163 12.68 -8.89 -5.24
N MET A 164 13.10 -8.08 -4.27
CA MET A 164 14.47 -8.12 -3.74
C MET A 164 14.71 -9.30 -2.79
N LYS A 165 13.69 -9.74 -2.06
CA LYS A 165 13.84 -10.73 -0.97
C LYS A 165 14.57 -12.01 -1.39
N PRO A 166 14.16 -12.75 -2.43
CA PRO A 166 14.83 -13.98 -2.80
C PRO A 166 16.31 -13.78 -3.21
N ILE A 167 16.63 -12.64 -3.83
CA ILE A 167 18.02 -12.30 -4.19
C ILE A 167 18.82 -11.96 -2.93
N HIS A 168 18.23 -11.15 -2.04
CA HIS A 168 18.91 -10.73 -0.81
C HIS A 168 19.26 -11.90 0.09
N ASP A 169 18.32 -12.85 0.27
CA ASP A 169 18.52 -14.03 1.09
C ASP A 169 19.61 -14.95 0.52
N ALA A 170 19.68 -15.07 -0.81
CA ALA A 170 20.62 -15.97 -1.45
C ALA A 170 22.05 -15.44 -1.52
N VAL A 171 22.22 -14.16 -1.86
CA VAL A 171 23.54 -13.61 -2.20
C VAL A 171 23.85 -12.25 -1.56
N GLY A 172 22.87 -11.65 -0.86
CA GLY A 172 22.95 -10.31 -0.30
C GLY A 172 22.90 -9.22 -1.39
N ILE A 173 22.23 -8.12 -1.08
CA ILE A 173 22.15 -6.95 -1.95
C ILE A 173 23.05 -5.86 -1.38
N GLN A 174 23.87 -5.25 -2.24
CA GLN A 174 24.73 -4.13 -1.91
C GLN A 174 24.08 -2.81 -2.30
N ARG A 175 23.55 -2.72 -3.54
CA ARG A 175 22.97 -1.49 -4.08
C ARG A 175 21.80 -1.78 -5.00
N VAL A 176 20.82 -0.87 -4.97
CA VAL A 176 19.68 -0.87 -5.90
C VAL A 176 19.55 0.52 -6.52
N VAL A 177 19.49 0.56 -7.85
CA VAL A 177 19.06 1.73 -8.60
C VAL A 177 17.70 1.41 -9.18
N VAL A 178 16.67 2.17 -8.81
CA VAL A 178 15.28 1.88 -9.19
C VAL A 178 14.62 3.08 -9.84
N SER A 179 13.93 2.86 -10.95
CA SER A 179 13.00 3.83 -11.53
C SER A 179 11.60 3.27 -11.46
N THR A 180 10.68 4.05 -10.88
CA THR A 180 9.28 3.66 -10.78
C THR A 180 8.45 4.31 -11.88
N TYR A 181 7.37 3.64 -12.27
CA TYR A 181 6.34 4.12 -13.19
C TYR A 181 5.01 4.01 -12.46
N GLN A 182 4.62 5.11 -11.78
CA GLN A 182 3.51 5.09 -10.82
C GLN A 182 2.24 5.71 -11.43
N ALA A 183 1.14 4.96 -11.37
CA ALA A 183 -0.18 5.45 -11.75
C ALA A 183 -0.64 6.62 -10.85
N PRO A 184 -1.48 7.53 -11.35
CA PRO A 184 -2.08 8.62 -10.58
C PRO A 184 -2.99 8.15 -9.46
N SER A 185 -3.46 6.89 -9.46
CA SER A 185 -4.28 6.28 -8.40
C SER A 185 -3.67 6.40 -7.00
N GLY A 186 -2.33 6.45 -6.89
CA GLY A 186 -1.64 6.73 -5.62
C GLY A 186 -1.93 8.12 -5.03
N ALA A 187 -2.48 9.06 -5.83
CA ALA A 187 -3.03 10.33 -5.36
C ALA A 187 -4.55 10.26 -5.06
N GLY A 188 -5.10 9.05 -5.02
CA GLY A 188 -6.52 8.78 -4.76
C GLY A 188 -7.43 9.10 -5.96
N LEU A 189 -8.75 9.08 -5.72
CA LEU A 189 -9.77 9.29 -6.76
C LEU A 189 -9.59 10.58 -7.57
N ASN A 190 -8.99 11.60 -7.00
CA ASN A 190 -8.75 12.85 -7.71
C ASN A 190 -7.65 12.69 -8.77
N GLY A 191 -6.62 11.88 -8.50
CA GLY A 191 -5.58 11.58 -9.48
C GLY A 191 -6.13 10.83 -10.69
N ASP A 192 -6.96 9.82 -10.46
CA ASP A 192 -7.61 9.05 -11.52
C ASP A 192 -8.53 9.93 -12.37
N ARG A 193 -9.32 10.79 -11.72
CA ARG A 193 -10.19 11.73 -12.40
C ARG A 193 -9.39 12.68 -13.27
N GLU A 194 -8.33 13.26 -12.73
CA GLU A 194 -7.48 14.22 -13.46
C GLU A 194 -6.81 13.58 -14.68
N LEU A 195 -6.39 12.31 -14.60
CA LEU A 195 -5.92 11.58 -15.77
C LEU A 195 -7.02 11.40 -16.81
N LEU A 196 -8.19 10.91 -16.43
CA LEU A 196 -9.25 10.56 -17.37
C LEU A 196 -9.89 11.79 -18.01
N GLU A 197 -10.23 12.80 -17.22
CA GLU A 197 -10.85 14.04 -17.69
C GLU A 197 -9.84 14.89 -18.46
N GLY A 198 -8.60 14.99 -17.98
CA GLY A 198 -7.51 15.67 -18.69
C GLY A 198 -7.19 15.03 -20.03
N SER A 199 -7.19 13.68 -20.10
CA SER A 199 -7.00 12.97 -21.39
C SER A 199 -8.12 13.25 -22.37
N ARG A 200 -9.37 13.26 -21.89
CA ARG A 200 -10.53 13.61 -22.72
C ARG A 200 -10.46 15.05 -23.22
N ALA A 201 -10.17 15.99 -22.34
CA ALA A 201 -10.02 17.39 -22.68
C ALA A 201 -8.89 17.63 -23.71
N PHE A 202 -7.76 16.91 -23.57
CA PHE A 202 -6.66 16.98 -24.53
C PHE A 202 -7.10 16.51 -25.93
N LEU A 203 -7.82 15.38 -26.02
CA LEU A 203 -8.31 14.84 -27.30
C LEU A 203 -9.38 15.76 -27.93
N ASP A 204 -10.25 16.33 -27.11
CA ASP A 204 -11.32 17.22 -27.53
C ASP A 204 -10.83 18.67 -27.77
N GLN A 205 -9.54 18.95 -27.56
CA GLN A 205 -8.92 20.28 -27.66
C GLN A 205 -9.61 21.34 -26.78
N THR A 206 -10.12 20.92 -25.62
CA THR A 206 -10.73 21.77 -24.61
C THR A 206 -9.75 22.08 -23.47
N LYS A 207 -10.06 23.08 -22.64
CA LYS A 207 -9.25 23.40 -21.47
C LYS A 207 -9.63 22.49 -20.31
N TYR A 208 -8.63 22.05 -19.55
CA TYR A 208 -8.77 21.36 -18.28
C TYR A 208 -7.89 22.02 -17.21
N GLU A 209 -8.42 22.25 -16.03
CA GLU A 209 -7.68 22.80 -14.90
C GLU A 209 -7.19 21.67 -14.00
N TYR A 210 -5.90 21.48 -13.95
CA TYR A 210 -5.25 20.50 -13.10
C TYR A 210 -5.18 21.01 -11.65
N GLN A 211 -5.49 20.17 -10.68
CA GLN A 211 -5.54 20.53 -9.25
C GLN A 211 -4.75 19.56 -8.37
N THR A 212 -4.58 18.32 -8.82
CA THR A 212 -3.93 17.25 -8.06
C THR A 212 -2.43 17.23 -8.31
N PHE A 213 -2.02 17.42 -9.55
CA PHE A 213 -0.62 17.40 -9.95
C PHE A 213 -0.11 18.79 -10.34
N THR A 214 1.20 18.99 -10.19
CA THR A 214 1.87 20.27 -10.57
C THR A 214 1.88 20.51 -12.07
N HIS A 215 1.72 19.45 -12.86
CA HIS A 215 1.69 19.46 -14.31
C HIS A 215 0.62 18.51 -14.84
N PRO A 216 0.13 18.72 -16.09
CA PRO A 216 -0.79 17.78 -16.71
C PRO A 216 -0.24 16.36 -16.68
N ILE A 217 -1.03 15.40 -16.15
CA ILE A 217 -0.66 13.99 -16.17
C ILE A 217 -1.05 13.31 -17.49
N ALA A 218 -2.09 13.80 -18.16
CA ALA A 218 -2.55 13.25 -19.43
C ALA A 218 -1.43 13.34 -20.49
N PHE A 219 -1.02 12.19 -21.04
CA PHE A 219 0.05 12.04 -22.04
C PHE A 219 1.42 12.62 -21.61
N ASN A 220 1.70 12.66 -20.31
CA ASN A 220 2.90 13.26 -19.75
C ASN A 220 3.55 12.38 -18.68
N LEU A 221 4.79 12.70 -18.33
CA LEU A 221 5.55 12.10 -17.23
C LEU A 221 5.86 13.18 -16.20
N ILE A 222 5.65 12.91 -14.91
CA ILE A 222 5.95 13.86 -13.84
C ILE A 222 6.97 13.20 -12.90
N PRO A 223 8.27 13.55 -13.02
CA PRO A 223 9.34 12.94 -12.20
C PRO A 223 9.44 13.62 -10.82
N GLN A 224 8.30 13.87 -10.21
CA GLN A 224 8.20 14.46 -8.86
C GLN A 224 6.96 13.93 -8.17
N ILE A 225 7.15 13.05 -7.19
CA ILE A 225 6.06 12.49 -6.38
C ILE A 225 6.27 12.90 -4.92
N GLY A 226 5.33 13.67 -4.39
CA GLY A 226 5.41 14.22 -3.05
C GLY A 226 6.25 15.49 -2.95
N SER A 227 6.65 15.86 -1.73
CA SER A 227 7.41 17.09 -1.44
C SER A 227 8.90 16.87 -1.65
N GLU A 228 9.58 17.95 -2.01
CA GLU A 228 11.05 17.97 -2.08
C GLU A 228 11.67 17.75 -0.68
N LYS A 229 12.75 16.99 -0.66
CA LYS A 229 13.56 16.64 0.51
C LYS A 229 15.03 17.00 0.29
N GLU A 230 15.88 16.63 1.22
CA GLU A 230 17.32 16.87 1.13
C GLU A 230 17.94 16.22 -0.12
N ALA A 231 19.03 16.81 -0.60
CA ALA A 231 19.82 16.33 -1.75
C ALA A 231 19.02 16.20 -3.06
N GLY A 232 17.89 16.91 -3.20
CA GLY A 232 17.06 16.88 -4.42
C GLY A 232 16.17 15.66 -4.58
N TYR A 233 16.07 14.82 -3.56
CA TYR A 233 15.11 13.73 -3.52
C TYR A 233 13.70 14.22 -3.18
N THR A 234 12.71 13.44 -3.54
CA THR A 234 11.31 13.63 -3.14
C THR A 234 10.97 12.80 -1.90
N SER A 235 9.85 13.13 -1.24
CA SER A 235 9.38 12.35 -0.10
C SER A 235 9.05 10.90 -0.47
N GLU A 236 8.58 10.65 -1.69
CA GLU A 236 8.30 9.30 -2.18
C GLU A 236 9.58 8.48 -2.33
N GLU A 237 10.62 9.07 -2.91
CA GLU A 237 11.94 8.45 -3.05
C GLU A 237 12.57 8.13 -1.70
N MET A 238 12.48 9.05 -0.73
CA MET A 238 13.02 8.82 0.62
C MET A 238 12.27 7.73 1.39
N LYS A 239 10.96 7.54 1.15
CA LYS A 239 10.22 6.39 1.68
C LYS A 239 10.85 5.08 1.20
N MET A 240 11.11 4.95 -0.10
CA MET A 240 11.74 3.74 -0.64
C MET A 240 13.10 3.46 0.01
N VAL A 241 13.90 4.49 0.31
CA VAL A 241 15.20 4.33 0.98
C VAL A 241 15.02 3.83 2.43
N HIS A 242 14.25 4.57 3.23
CA HIS A 242 14.18 4.31 4.66
C HIS A 242 13.35 3.06 5.00
N GLU A 243 12.23 2.90 4.32
CA GLU A 243 11.34 1.78 4.56
C GLU A 243 12.00 0.45 4.15
N THR A 244 12.71 0.41 3.02
CA THR A 244 13.42 -0.81 2.59
C THR A 244 14.47 -1.22 3.62
N ARG A 245 15.29 -0.29 4.12
CA ARG A 245 16.28 -0.59 5.15
C ARG A 245 15.63 -1.15 6.41
N LYS A 246 14.53 -0.56 6.85
CA LYS A 246 13.78 -1.02 8.02
C LYS A 246 13.20 -2.42 7.81
N ILE A 247 12.60 -2.69 6.65
CA ILE A 247 11.99 -3.99 6.31
C ILE A 247 13.04 -5.11 6.28
N PHE A 248 14.21 -4.84 5.67
CA PHE A 248 15.30 -5.81 5.59
C PHE A 248 16.18 -5.87 6.84
N GLY A 249 16.04 -4.92 7.77
CA GLY A 249 16.93 -4.80 8.92
C GLY A 249 18.39 -4.55 8.53
N ASP A 250 18.63 -3.95 7.35
CA ASP A 250 19.97 -3.74 6.78
C ASP A 250 20.17 -2.29 6.31
N GLU A 251 20.78 -1.49 7.17
CA GLU A 251 21.12 -0.10 6.89
C GLU A 251 22.22 0.06 5.81
N SER A 252 22.93 -1.00 5.49
CA SER A 252 24.04 -0.96 4.53
C SER A 252 23.59 -1.02 3.06
N ILE A 253 22.32 -1.35 2.79
CA ILE A 253 21.78 -1.35 1.43
C ILE A 253 21.73 0.09 0.90
N GLN A 254 22.43 0.32 -0.21
CA GLN A 254 22.41 1.59 -0.92
C GLN A 254 21.24 1.61 -1.90
N ILE A 255 20.35 2.61 -1.79
CA ILE A 255 19.16 2.71 -2.63
C ILE A 255 19.14 4.07 -3.31
N CYS A 256 19.02 4.09 -4.64
CA CYS A 256 18.93 5.29 -5.45
C CYS A 256 17.63 5.24 -6.27
N PRO A 257 16.52 5.75 -5.74
CA PRO A 257 15.23 5.73 -6.41
C PRO A 257 15.04 6.97 -7.30
N THR A 258 14.25 6.80 -8.35
CA THR A 258 13.66 7.87 -9.15
C THR A 258 12.20 7.55 -9.33
N CYS A 259 11.31 8.34 -8.72
CA CYS A 259 9.88 8.11 -8.74
C CYS A 259 9.18 8.98 -9.78
N VAL A 260 8.52 8.34 -10.76
CA VAL A 260 7.87 9.03 -11.88
C VAL A 260 6.39 8.71 -11.93
N ARG A 261 5.54 9.73 -11.93
CA ARG A 261 4.12 9.59 -12.21
C ARG A 261 3.92 9.44 -13.72
N VAL A 262 3.18 8.41 -14.14
CA VAL A 262 2.92 8.08 -15.54
C VAL A 262 1.43 8.01 -15.83
N PRO A 263 0.98 8.25 -17.09
CA PRO A 263 -0.44 8.32 -17.45
C PRO A 263 -1.03 6.92 -17.68
N VAL A 264 -0.91 6.04 -16.69
CA VAL A 264 -1.55 4.72 -16.67
C VAL A 264 -2.68 4.72 -15.65
N VAL A 265 -3.75 3.99 -15.90
CA VAL A 265 -4.97 4.06 -15.09
C VAL A 265 -4.74 3.56 -13.67
N ASN A 266 -3.98 2.47 -13.52
CA ASN A 266 -3.82 1.83 -12.22
C ASN A 266 -2.50 1.07 -12.11
N CYS A 267 -2.08 0.77 -10.88
CA CYS A 267 -0.87 0.02 -10.55
C CYS A 267 0.44 0.78 -10.81
N HIS A 268 1.53 0.17 -10.39
CA HIS A 268 2.88 0.69 -10.55
C HIS A 268 3.77 -0.39 -11.15
N SER A 269 4.79 0.05 -11.87
CA SER A 269 5.86 -0.81 -12.39
C SER A 269 7.20 -0.25 -11.95
N GLU A 270 8.21 -1.11 -11.93
CA GLU A 270 9.57 -0.71 -11.55
C GLU A 270 10.60 -1.35 -12.46
N SER A 271 11.64 -0.58 -12.75
CA SER A 271 12.87 -1.10 -13.40
C SER A 271 14.00 -0.97 -12.40
N MET A 272 14.62 -2.10 -12.05
CA MET A 272 15.66 -2.16 -11.04
C MET A 272 16.97 -2.70 -11.60
N LEU A 273 18.08 -2.02 -11.26
CA LEU A 273 19.41 -2.58 -11.33
C LEU A 273 19.83 -2.94 -9.92
N VAL A 274 20.14 -4.22 -9.70
CA VAL A 274 20.51 -4.75 -8.39
C VAL A 274 21.97 -5.21 -8.42
N GLU A 275 22.80 -4.64 -7.57
CA GLU A 275 24.17 -5.09 -7.33
C GLU A 275 24.20 -5.99 -6.12
N THR A 276 24.65 -7.22 -6.31
CA THR A 276 24.72 -8.25 -5.28
C THR A 276 26.09 -8.32 -4.62
N ARG A 277 26.15 -8.73 -3.36
CA ARG A 277 27.42 -8.92 -2.61
C ARG A 277 28.20 -10.13 -3.13
N ASN A 278 27.50 -11.18 -3.55
CA ASN A 278 28.07 -12.37 -4.14
C ASN A 278 27.53 -12.60 -5.55
N PRO A 279 28.29 -13.23 -6.44
CA PRO A 279 27.86 -13.46 -7.81
C PRO A 279 26.55 -14.27 -7.90
N LEU A 280 25.66 -13.85 -8.79
CA LEU A 280 24.40 -14.52 -9.07
C LEU A 280 24.25 -14.72 -10.58
N SER A 281 24.10 -15.96 -11.04
CA SER A 281 23.82 -16.22 -12.46
C SER A 281 22.36 -15.96 -12.80
N VAL A 282 22.07 -15.62 -14.07
CA VAL A 282 20.70 -15.43 -14.56
C VAL A 282 19.81 -16.66 -14.30
N LYS A 283 20.37 -17.88 -14.50
CA LYS A 283 19.64 -19.11 -14.24
C LYS A 283 19.28 -19.25 -12.75
N ALA A 284 20.23 -18.95 -11.86
CA ALA A 284 19.98 -19.02 -10.42
C ALA A 284 18.95 -17.96 -9.99
N ALA A 285 19.04 -16.74 -10.52
CA ALA A 285 18.06 -15.69 -10.23
C ALA A 285 16.63 -16.10 -10.64
N ARG A 286 16.46 -16.69 -11.83
CA ARG A 286 15.16 -17.19 -12.29
C ARG A 286 14.60 -18.26 -11.36
N ASN A 287 15.41 -19.24 -10.97
CA ASN A 287 14.97 -20.28 -10.04
C ASN A 287 14.52 -19.68 -8.69
N LEU A 288 15.25 -18.68 -8.16
CA LEU A 288 14.87 -18.01 -6.92
C LEU A 288 13.49 -17.34 -7.02
N PHE A 289 13.18 -16.70 -8.15
CA PHE A 289 11.87 -16.10 -8.37
C PHE A 289 10.77 -17.14 -8.55
N GLU A 290 11.02 -18.23 -9.27
CA GLU A 290 10.04 -19.30 -9.49
C GLU A 290 9.66 -20.03 -8.18
N GLU A 291 10.60 -20.12 -7.23
CA GLU A 291 10.40 -20.78 -5.94
C GLU A 291 9.82 -19.85 -4.86
N PHE A 292 9.91 -18.53 -5.06
CA PHE A 292 9.52 -17.56 -4.04
C PHE A 292 8.01 -17.30 -4.05
N LYS A 293 7.39 -17.45 -2.86
CA LYS A 293 5.96 -17.16 -2.70
C LYS A 293 5.73 -15.64 -2.71
N GLY A 294 5.02 -15.16 -3.69
CA GLY A 294 4.70 -13.73 -3.82
C GLY A 294 5.15 -13.12 -5.15
N ILE A 295 5.87 -13.89 -5.96
CA ILE A 295 6.27 -13.53 -7.34
C ILE A 295 5.60 -14.46 -8.33
#